data_bd182b8fde0602a15c8483d13463fec3
#
_entry.id   bd182b8fde0602a15c8483d13463fec3
#
_cell.length_a   1.000
_cell.length_b   1.000
_cell.length_c   1.000
_cell.angle_alpha   90.00
_cell.angle_beta   90.00
_cell.angle_gamma   90.00
#
_symmetry.space_group_name_H-M   'P 1'
#
loop_
_entity.id
_entity.type
_entity.pdbx_description
1 polymer ?
#
loop_
_entity_poly.entity_id
_entity_poly.type
_entity_poly.pdbx_seq_one_letter_code
_entity_poly.pdbx_strand_id
1 'polypeptide(L)'
;IKTATNFFIFQVDNERKNYDLNDPQEKTAFQNKVAEMLLVFKDELERENYIDSVCQTFNISKDGLSRLVKKKALNYVGKEETVQERQQVENKKSTKEDAAIKTQRILLAYLIDRDNWFKKVAQVISPEDFIDPFYHDVAVRFWEQMESGKGNPAQIMDSYSDEEEHKKVAELFVSPIRANLSLAEQERAINDAVIKIKKSSLDYRASKATDIQDLQNIIKEQNQLQKIHVTLD
;
A
#
# COMPACT_ATOMS: atom_id res chain seq x y z
N ILE A 1 -18.91 -7.93 43.60
CA ILE A 1 -18.68 -7.56 42.18
C ILE A 1 -17.27 -7.01 42.15
N LYS A 2 -16.28 -7.79 41.68
CA LYS A 2 -14.93 -7.30 41.46
C LYS A 2 -15.02 -6.28 40.31
N THR A 3 -14.63 -5.02 40.57
CA THR A 3 -14.49 -3.97 39.55
C THR A 3 -13.48 -4.47 38.54
N ALA A 4 -13.92 -4.61 37.28
CA ALA A 4 -13.02 -4.92 36.20
C ALA A 4 -12.03 -3.77 36.09
N THR A 5 -10.77 -4.03 36.37
CA THR A 5 -9.70 -3.03 36.22
C THR A 5 -9.54 -2.73 34.75
N ASN A 6 -9.51 -1.44 34.38
CA ASN A 6 -9.29 -1.03 33.01
C ASN A 6 -7.97 -1.64 32.50
N PHE A 7 -7.98 -2.23 31.31
CA PHE A 7 -6.83 -2.94 30.75
C PHE A 7 -5.57 -2.06 30.67
N PHE A 8 -5.73 -0.79 30.34
CA PHE A 8 -4.60 0.16 30.29
C PHE A 8 -3.98 0.37 31.68
N ILE A 9 -4.82 0.58 32.71
CA ILE A 9 -4.34 0.73 34.09
C ILE A 9 -3.63 -0.54 34.57
N PHE A 10 -4.13 -1.73 34.18
CA PHE A 10 -3.45 -3.00 34.45
C PHE A 10 -2.06 -3.09 33.77
N GLN A 11 -1.95 -2.61 32.53
CA GLN A 11 -0.65 -2.56 31.84
C GLN A 11 0.32 -1.61 32.54
N VAL A 12 -0.13 -0.44 32.98
CA VAL A 12 0.70 0.51 33.74
C VAL A 12 1.13 -0.06 35.09
N ASP A 13 0.23 -0.78 35.78
CA ASP A 13 0.57 -1.44 37.06
C ASP A 13 1.59 -2.57 36.86
N ASN A 14 1.50 -3.29 35.75
CA ASN A 14 2.50 -4.31 35.44
C ASN A 14 3.87 -3.70 35.10
N GLU A 15 3.89 -2.60 34.36
CA GLU A 15 5.12 -1.86 34.06
C GLU A 15 5.76 -1.27 35.31
N ARG A 16 4.95 -0.76 36.25
CA ARG A 16 5.40 -0.21 37.53
C ARG A 16 6.29 -1.19 38.32
N LYS A 17 6.06 -2.49 38.20
CA LYS A 17 6.83 -3.51 38.95
C LYS A 17 8.31 -3.56 38.55
N ASN A 18 8.66 -2.96 37.44
CA ASN A 18 10.03 -2.90 36.92
C ASN A 18 10.84 -1.71 37.48
N TYR A 19 10.24 -0.87 38.37
CA TYR A 19 10.85 0.37 38.86
C TYR A 19 10.73 0.49 40.38
N ASP A 20 11.81 0.92 41.05
CA ASP A 20 11.77 1.34 42.47
C ASP A 20 11.29 2.81 42.52
N LEU A 21 10.02 3.01 42.87
CA LEU A 21 9.43 4.35 42.98
C LEU A 21 9.95 5.19 44.17
N ASN A 22 10.74 4.59 45.08
CA ASN A 22 11.45 5.34 46.12
C ASN A 22 12.72 6.00 45.61
N ASP A 23 13.30 5.45 44.53
CA ASP A 23 14.41 6.11 43.84
C ASP A 23 13.87 7.21 42.89
N PRO A 24 14.30 8.48 43.06
CA PRO A 24 13.87 9.57 42.20
C PRO A 24 14.20 9.39 40.73
N GLN A 25 15.29 8.68 40.37
CA GLN A 25 15.67 8.41 39.00
C GLN A 25 14.73 7.38 38.37
N GLU A 26 14.48 6.27 39.06
CA GLU A 26 13.58 5.22 38.59
C GLU A 26 12.11 5.70 38.52
N LYS A 27 11.69 6.51 39.50
CA LYS A 27 10.39 7.19 39.46
C LYS A 27 10.23 8.07 38.22
N THR A 28 11.27 8.82 37.87
CA THR A 28 11.28 9.64 36.65
C THR A 28 11.25 8.77 35.39
N ALA A 29 11.98 7.66 35.38
CA ALA A 29 11.98 6.70 34.28
C ALA A 29 10.59 6.08 34.09
N PHE A 30 9.94 5.67 35.19
CA PHE A 30 8.55 5.16 35.16
C PHE A 30 7.57 6.20 34.61
N GLN A 31 7.62 7.46 35.08
CA GLN A 31 6.75 8.52 34.56
C GLN A 31 6.96 8.78 33.07
N ASN A 32 8.22 8.72 32.61
CA ASN A 32 8.54 8.81 31.19
C ASN A 32 7.93 7.67 30.37
N LYS A 33 7.98 6.44 30.90
CA LYS A 33 7.39 5.26 30.24
C LYS A 33 5.87 5.36 30.18
N VAL A 34 5.24 5.77 31.28
CA VAL A 34 3.78 6.01 31.32
C VAL A 34 3.36 7.09 30.32
N ALA A 35 4.13 8.17 30.20
CA ALA A 35 3.86 9.22 29.22
C ALA A 35 3.94 8.69 27.76
N GLU A 36 4.86 7.76 27.47
CA GLU A 36 4.93 7.08 26.17
C GLU A 36 3.70 6.18 25.93
N MET A 37 3.30 5.41 26.91
CA MET A 37 2.13 4.55 26.81
C MET A 37 0.83 5.35 26.54
N LEU A 38 0.71 6.55 27.11
CA LEU A 38 -0.43 7.45 26.93
C LEU A 38 -0.53 8.04 25.50
N LEU A 39 0.55 8.04 24.73
CA LEU A 39 0.55 8.51 23.33
C LEU A 39 -0.18 7.56 22.36
N VAL A 40 -0.52 6.34 22.79
CA VAL A 40 -1.35 5.40 22.01
C VAL A 40 -2.77 5.98 21.78
N PHE A 41 -3.28 6.77 22.72
CA PHE A 41 -4.58 7.42 22.59
C PHE A 41 -4.46 8.66 21.70
N LYS A 42 -4.99 8.57 20.49
CA LYS A 42 -4.95 9.68 19.50
C LYS A 42 -5.90 10.80 19.86
N ASP A 43 -7.06 10.47 20.43
CA ASP A 43 -8.04 11.44 20.89
C ASP A 43 -7.52 12.16 22.15
N GLU A 44 -7.55 13.50 22.15
CA GLU A 44 -7.01 14.33 23.24
C GLU A 44 -7.84 14.18 24.51
N LEU A 45 -9.16 14.13 24.39
CA LEU A 45 -10.05 14.01 25.54
C LEU A 45 -9.97 12.63 26.19
N GLU A 46 -9.90 11.59 25.36
CA GLU A 46 -9.69 10.21 25.84
C GLU A 46 -8.35 10.12 26.58
N ARG A 47 -7.29 10.66 26.00
CA ARG A 47 -5.94 10.69 26.60
C ARG A 47 -5.93 11.44 27.94
N GLU A 48 -6.62 12.59 28.03
CA GLU A 48 -6.74 13.33 29.30
C GLU A 48 -7.47 12.53 30.39
N ASN A 49 -8.52 11.81 30.05
CA ASN A 49 -9.23 10.92 30.97
C ASN A 49 -8.32 9.80 31.50
N TYR A 50 -7.48 9.24 30.62
CA TYR A 50 -6.48 8.23 31.03
C TYR A 50 -5.35 8.83 31.87
N ILE A 51 -4.90 10.06 31.59
CA ILE A 51 -3.97 10.80 32.44
C ILE A 51 -4.53 10.93 33.84
N ASP A 52 -5.78 11.37 33.98
CA ASP A 52 -6.44 11.51 35.28
C ASP A 52 -6.50 10.20 36.05
N SER A 53 -6.92 9.13 35.38
CA SER A 53 -7.03 7.78 35.99
C SER A 53 -5.66 7.27 36.47
N VAL A 54 -4.61 7.48 35.68
CA VAL A 54 -3.24 7.08 36.03
C VAL A 54 -2.71 7.91 37.19
N CYS A 55 -2.92 9.24 37.18
CA CYS A 55 -2.48 10.12 38.24
C CYS A 55 -3.12 9.77 39.58
N GLN A 56 -4.40 9.46 39.59
CA GLN A 56 -5.13 9.03 40.78
C GLN A 56 -4.64 7.65 41.29
N THR A 57 -4.44 6.70 40.38
CA THR A 57 -4.08 5.32 40.74
C THR A 57 -2.64 5.22 41.26
N PHE A 58 -1.69 5.95 40.65
CA PHE A 58 -0.27 5.82 40.93
C PHE A 58 0.33 7.01 41.69
N ASN A 59 -0.50 7.94 42.16
CA ASN A 59 -0.07 9.14 42.89
C ASN A 59 1.00 9.97 42.15
N ILE A 60 0.72 10.22 40.86
CA ILE A 60 1.58 11.02 39.98
C ILE A 60 0.97 12.42 39.83
N SER A 61 1.81 13.46 39.79
CA SER A 61 1.35 14.83 39.54
C SER A 61 0.72 14.96 38.13
N LYS A 62 -0.53 15.37 38.05
CA LYS A 62 -1.25 15.59 36.78
C LYS A 62 -0.53 16.59 35.90
N ASP A 63 -0.13 17.75 36.47
CA ASP A 63 0.59 18.78 35.72
C ASP A 63 1.97 18.29 35.23
N GLY A 64 2.63 17.46 36.01
CA GLY A 64 3.90 16.85 35.65
C GLY A 64 3.73 15.89 34.46
N LEU A 65 2.77 14.97 34.59
CA LEU A 65 2.54 13.95 33.56
C LEU A 65 1.98 14.57 32.27
N SER A 66 1.05 15.52 32.35
CA SER A 66 0.49 16.22 31.18
C SER A 66 1.57 17.00 30.40
N ARG A 67 2.48 17.71 31.12
CA ARG A 67 3.61 18.37 30.47
C ARG A 67 4.57 17.38 29.81
N LEU A 68 4.78 16.24 30.44
CA LEU A 68 5.64 15.20 29.90
C LEU A 68 5.03 14.56 28.64
N VAL A 69 3.75 14.27 28.66
CA VAL A 69 3.00 13.77 27.51
C VAL A 69 3.04 14.79 26.37
N LYS A 70 2.74 16.08 26.64
CA LYS A 70 2.81 17.14 25.62
C LYS A 70 4.22 17.29 25.04
N LYS A 71 5.27 17.28 25.88
CA LYS A 71 6.66 17.34 25.42
C LYS A 71 7.04 16.15 24.57
N LYS A 72 6.62 14.94 24.97
CA LYS A 72 6.87 13.73 24.18
C LYS A 72 6.04 13.71 22.90
N ALA A 73 4.79 14.18 22.91
CA ALA A 73 3.97 14.33 21.72
C ALA A 73 4.61 15.28 20.70
N LEU A 74 5.15 16.43 21.15
CA LEU A 74 5.89 17.35 20.27
C LEU A 74 7.17 16.72 19.71
N ASN A 75 7.91 15.95 20.52
CA ASN A 75 9.09 15.21 20.07
C ASN A 75 8.72 13.98 19.23
N TYR A 76 7.53 13.44 19.42
CA TYR A 76 6.97 12.34 18.65
C TYR A 76 6.46 12.85 17.30
N VAL A 77 5.81 14.01 17.26
CA VAL A 77 5.44 14.70 16.02
C VAL A 77 6.70 15.04 15.20
N GLY A 78 7.77 15.53 15.81
CA GLY A 78 9.05 15.76 15.11
C GLY A 78 9.79 14.47 14.70
N LYS A 79 9.59 13.34 15.43
CA LYS A 79 10.09 12.01 15.05
C LYS A 79 9.09 11.24 14.18
N GLU A 80 7.79 11.45 14.38
CA GLU A 80 6.75 10.91 13.51
C GLU A 80 6.73 11.61 12.16
N GLU A 81 7.07 12.89 12.04
CA GLU A 81 7.30 13.47 10.71
C GLU A 81 8.45 12.77 9.98
N THR A 82 9.55 12.43 10.65
CA THR A 82 10.65 11.65 10.04
C THR A 82 10.33 10.15 9.91
N VAL A 83 9.54 9.57 10.82
CA VAL A 83 9.12 8.15 10.78
C VAL A 83 7.82 8.00 9.97
N GLN A 84 6.90 8.97 10.04
CA GLN A 84 5.73 9.01 9.16
C GLN A 84 6.09 9.44 7.74
N GLU A 85 7.11 10.27 7.52
CA GLU A 85 7.65 10.45 6.17
C GLU A 85 8.32 9.17 5.67
N ARG A 86 9.06 8.42 6.49
CA ARG A 86 9.61 7.12 6.12
C ARG A 86 8.53 6.05 5.98
N GLN A 87 7.57 5.96 6.92
CA GLN A 87 6.44 5.03 6.82
C GLN A 87 5.40 5.47 5.80
N GLN A 88 5.20 6.78 5.57
CA GLN A 88 4.38 7.27 4.46
C GLN A 88 5.10 7.14 3.11
N VAL A 89 6.42 7.18 3.08
CA VAL A 89 7.19 6.88 1.87
C VAL A 89 7.21 5.37 1.62
N GLU A 90 7.34 4.53 2.66
CA GLU A 90 7.22 3.08 2.54
C GLU A 90 5.76 2.64 2.30
N ASN A 91 4.79 3.19 3.04
CA ASN A 91 3.35 2.94 2.76
C ASN A 91 2.88 3.58 1.45
N LYS A 92 3.41 4.75 1.04
CA LYS A 92 3.14 5.30 -0.29
C LYS A 92 3.85 4.53 -1.39
N LYS A 93 5.00 3.90 -1.11
CA LYS A 93 5.62 2.95 -2.06
C LYS A 93 4.81 1.66 -2.11
N SER A 94 4.48 1.03 -0.98
CA SER A 94 3.67 -0.19 -0.96
C SER A 94 2.27 0.05 -1.54
N THR A 95 1.58 1.13 -1.18
CA THR A 95 0.28 1.46 -1.78
C THR A 95 0.36 1.86 -3.25
N LYS A 96 1.49 2.41 -3.72
CA LYS A 96 1.70 2.67 -5.16
C LYS A 96 2.06 1.39 -5.91
N GLU A 97 2.88 0.51 -5.32
CA GLU A 97 3.17 -0.83 -5.86
C GLU A 97 1.91 -1.67 -5.92
N ASP A 98 1.13 -1.73 -4.84
CA ASP A 98 -0.18 -2.41 -4.81
C ASP A 98 -1.15 -1.83 -5.86
N ALA A 99 -1.16 -0.51 -6.04
CA ALA A 99 -2.00 0.14 -7.04
C ALA A 99 -1.52 -0.16 -8.48
N ALA A 100 -0.21 -0.24 -8.72
CA ALA A 100 0.35 -0.61 -10.01
C ALA A 100 0.05 -2.08 -10.34
N ILE A 101 0.25 -2.98 -9.39
CA ILE A 101 -0.08 -4.41 -9.48
C ILE A 101 -1.58 -4.59 -9.77
N LYS A 102 -2.43 -3.92 -9.00
CA LYS A 102 -3.88 -3.94 -9.22
C LYS A 102 -4.27 -3.45 -10.62
N THR A 103 -3.57 -2.47 -11.14
CA THR A 103 -3.83 -1.94 -12.49
C THR A 103 -3.45 -2.95 -13.57
N GLN A 104 -2.33 -3.66 -13.43
CA GLN A 104 -1.90 -4.74 -14.33
C GLN A 104 -2.95 -5.86 -14.36
N ARG A 105 -3.40 -6.28 -13.18
CA ARG A 105 -4.48 -7.28 -13.03
C ARG A 105 -5.76 -6.85 -13.74
N ILE A 106 -6.19 -5.60 -13.53
CA ILE A 106 -7.42 -5.07 -14.14
C ILE A 106 -7.31 -5.09 -15.67
N LEU A 107 -6.20 -4.63 -16.22
CA LEU A 107 -6.03 -4.62 -17.68
C LEU A 107 -6.13 -6.03 -18.28
N LEU A 108 -5.38 -6.99 -17.76
CA LEU A 108 -5.42 -8.38 -18.22
C LEU A 108 -6.83 -8.96 -18.12
N ALA A 109 -7.54 -8.72 -17.02
CA ALA A 109 -8.92 -9.17 -16.84
C ALA A 109 -9.89 -8.55 -17.87
N TYR A 110 -9.66 -7.33 -18.33
CA TYR A 110 -10.50 -6.73 -19.38
C TYR A 110 -10.22 -7.30 -20.77
N LEU A 111 -8.99 -7.71 -21.05
CA LEU A 111 -8.58 -8.11 -22.39
C LEU A 111 -8.88 -9.58 -22.71
N ILE A 112 -9.03 -10.44 -21.69
CA ILE A 112 -9.06 -11.90 -21.83
C ILE A 112 -10.16 -12.43 -22.75
N ASP A 113 -11.33 -11.81 -22.78
CA ASP A 113 -12.47 -12.26 -23.59
C ASP A 113 -12.76 -11.30 -24.76
N ARG A 114 -11.80 -10.44 -25.13
CA ARG A 114 -12.06 -9.35 -26.07
C ARG A 114 -10.92 -9.14 -27.06
N ASP A 115 -10.87 -10.02 -28.04
CA ASP A 115 -9.84 -10.02 -29.10
C ASP A 115 -9.67 -8.66 -29.79
N ASN A 116 -10.78 -7.96 -30.05
CA ASN A 116 -10.72 -6.64 -30.69
C ASN A 116 -10.06 -5.60 -29.81
N TRP A 117 -10.31 -5.64 -28.50
CA TRP A 117 -9.70 -4.73 -27.55
C TRP A 117 -8.21 -5.05 -27.37
N PHE A 118 -7.88 -6.35 -27.27
CA PHE A 118 -6.50 -6.81 -27.21
C PHE A 118 -5.69 -6.24 -28.38
N LYS A 119 -6.16 -6.42 -29.63
CA LYS A 119 -5.47 -5.93 -30.83
C LYS A 119 -5.17 -4.42 -30.79
N LYS A 120 -6.07 -3.63 -30.21
CA LYS A 120 -5.90 -2.17 -30.07
C LYS A 120 -4.93 -1.81 -28.95
N VAL A 121 -5.06 -2.49 -27.81
CA VAL A 121 -4.19 -2.26 -26.65
C VAL A 121 -2.76 -2.76 -26.91
N ALA A 122 -2.59 -3.87 -27.61
CA ALA A 122 -1.28 -4.43 -27.97
C ALA A 122 -0.45 -3.53 -28.91
N GLN A 123 -1.07 -2.53 -29.56
CA GLN A 123 -0.33 -1.51 -30.30
C GLN A 123 0.42 -0.52 -29.41
N VAL A 124 0.03 -0.45 -28.14
CA VAL A 124 0.53 0.55 -27.18
C VAL A 124 1.29 -0.07 -26.03
N ILE A 125 0.83 -1.21 -25.55
CA ILE A 125 1.40 -1.97 -24.43
C ILE A 125 1.89 -3.33 -24.91
N SER A 126 3.02 -3.77 -24.35
CA SER A 126 3.58 -5.10 -24.52
C SER A 126 3.80 -5.77 -23.15
N PRO A 127 4.09 -7.08 -23.09
CA PRO A 127 4.39 -7.77 -21.84
C PRO A 127 5.49 -7.11 -21.01
N GLU A 128 6.49 -6.49 -21.65
CA GLU A 128 7.61 -5.80 -21.00
C GLU A 128 7.20 -4.58 -20.19
N ASP A 129 5.98 -4.07 -20.40
CA ASP A 129 5.44 -2.97 -19.60
C ASP A 129 4.89 -3.43 -18.25
N PHE A 130 4.74 -4.74 -18.03
CA PHE A 130 4.31 -5.33 -16.77
C PHE A 130 5.52 -5.51 -15.86
N ILE A 131 5.68 -4.63 -14.88
CA ILE A 131 6.86 -4.60 -14.00
C ILE A 131 6.81 -5.63 -12.86
N ASP A 132 5.64 -6.15 -12.52
CA ASP A 132 5.51 -7.23 -11.55
C ASP A 132 5.86 -8.56 -12.22
N PRO A 133 6.78 -9.37 -11.65
CA PRO A 133 7.25 -10.61 -12.30
C PRO A 133 6.14 -11.62 -12.59
N PHE A 134 5.16 -11.74 -11.70
CA PHE A 134 4.03 -12.66 -11.90
C PHE A 134 3.13 -12.18 -13.05
N TYR A 135 2.71 -10.91 -13.05
CA TYR A 135 1.87 -10.38 -14.12
C TYR A 135 2.63 -10.23 -15.44
N HIS A 136 3.94 -10.06 -15.42
CA HIS A 136 4.76 -10.15 -16.63
C HIS A 136 4.66 -11.54 -17.28
N ASP A 137 4.88 -12.61 -16.50
CA ASP A 137 4.77 -13.99 -17.01
C ASP A 137 3.35 -14.30 -17.52
N VAL A 138 2.31 -13.88 -16.78
CA VAL A 138 0.93 -14.00 -17.24
C VAL A 138 0.71 -13.23 -18.55
N ALA A 139 1.24 -11.99 -18.68
CA ALA A 139 1.11 -11.18 -19.87
C ALA A 139 1.83 -11.85 -21.07
N VAL A 140 3.03 -12.36 -20.92
CA VAL A 140 3.75 -13.07 -21.98
C VAL A 140 2.89 -14.21 -22.53
N ARG A 141 2.43 -15.13 -21.66
CA ARG A 141 1.57 -16.26 -22.06
C ARG A 141 0.26 -15.81 -22.71
N PHE A 142 -0.32 -14.74 -22.18
CA PHE A 142 -1.56 -14.19 -22.73
C PHE A 142 -1.34 -13.59 -24.13
N TRP A 143 -0.28 -12.80 -24.34
CA TRP A 143 0.06 -12.25 -25.66
C TRP A 143 0.32 -13.36 -26.69
N GLU A 144 1.12 -14.36 -26.35
CA GLU A 144 1.39 -15.51 -27.22
C GLU A 144 0.11 -16.23 -27.67
N GLN A 145 -0.85 -16.43 -26.74
CA GLN A 145 -2.12 -17.06 -27.09
C GLN A 145 -2.99 -16.17 -27.98
N MET A 146 -3.08 -14.88 -27.66
CA MET A 146 -3.90 -13.95 -28.44
C MET A 146 -3.34 -13.73 -29.84
N GLU A 147 -2.05 -13.72 -30.03
CA GLU A 147 -1.37 -13.64 -31.35
C GLU A 147 -1.59 -14.93 -32.15
N SER A 148 -1.67 -16.08 -31.51
CA SER A 148 -2.01 -17.34 -32.15
C SER A 148 -3.51 -17.44 -32.54
N GLY A 149 -4.32 -16.45 -32.15
CA GLY A 149 -5.74 -16.36 -32.47
C GLY A 149 -6.65 -17.24 -31.60
N LYS A 150 -6.18 -17.72 -30.45
CA LYS A 150 -6.91 -18.59 -29.53
C LYS A 150 -6.62 -18.21 -28.08
N GLY A 151 -7.12 -17.06 -27.65
CA GLY A 151 -7.11 -16.73 -26.22
C GLY A 151 -7.92 -17.78 -25.44
N ASN A 152 -7.25 -18.59 -24.61
CA ASN A 152 -7.88 -19.58 -23.75
C ASN A 152 -7.40 -19.40 -22.31
N PRO A 153 -8.20 -18.74 -21.46
CA PRO A 153 -7.86 -18.54 -20.04
C PRO A 153 -7.52 -19.82 -19.30
N ALA A 154 -8.21 -20.93 -19.61
CA ALA A 154 -7.98 -22.22 -18.96
C ALA A 154 -6.57 -22.75 -19.24
N GLN A 155 -6.06 -22.60 -20.46
CA GLN A 155 -4.71 -23.03 -20.79
C GLN A 155 -3.64 -22.19 -20.06
N ILE A 156 -3.90 -20.90 -19.85
CA ILE A 156 -2.98 -20.07 -19.06
C ILE A 156 -2.99 -20.54 -17.61
N MET A 157 -4.17 -20.81 -17.04
CA MET A 157 -4.27 -21.34 -15.67
C MET A 157 -3.55 -22.68 -15.51
N ASP A 158 -3.78 -23.62 -16.43
CA ASP A 158 -3.19 -24.96 -16.40
C ASP A 158 -1.65 -24.95 -16.56
N SER A 159 -1.08 -23.83 -17.04
CA SER A 159 0.38 -23.69 -17.16
C SER A 159 1.09 -23.40 -15.84
N TYR A 160 0.36 -23.09 -14.77
CA TYR A 160 0.90 -22.85 -13.43
C TYR A 160 0.74 -24.09 -12.56
N SER A 161 1.88 -24.68 -12.15
CA SER A 161 1.91 -25.88 -11.30
C SER A 161 1.85 -25.54 -9.80
N ASP A 162 2.17 -24.30 -9.42
CA ASP A 162 2.07 -23.84 -8.05
C ASP A 162 0.62 -23.49 -7.71
N GLU A 163 0.13 -23.98 -6.57
CA GLU A 163 -1.27 -23.84 -6.17
C GLU A 163 -1.66 -22.39 -5.89
N GLU A 164 -0.73 -21.57 -5.33
CA GLU A 164 -1.00 -20.16 -5.06
C GLU A 164 -0.99 -19.33 -6.35
N GLU A 165 -0.06 -19.62 -7.27
CA GLU A 165 -0.03 -18.95 -8.58
C GLU A 165 -1.25 -19.30 -9.41
N HIS A 166 -1.61 -20.58 -9.47
CA HIS A 166 -2.82 -21.06 -10.14
C HIS A 166 -4.07 -20.35 -9.60
N LYS A 167 -4.20 -20.22 -8.28
CA LYS A 167 -5.30 -19.49 -7.65
C LYS A 167 -5.31 -18.01 -8.04
N LYS A 168 -4.16 -17.33 -8.04
CA LYS A 168 -4.04 -15.91 -8.45
C LYS A 168 -4.44 -15.72 -9.91
N VAL A 169 -4.05 -16.63 -10.81
CA VAL A 169 -4.45 -16.59 -12.23
C VAL A 169 -5.96 -16.85 -12.37
N ALA A 170 -6.51 -17.80 -11.62
CA ALA A 170 -7.94 -18.05 -11.60
C ALA A 170 -8.75 -16.83 -11.14
N GLU A 171 -8.32 -16.18 -10.06
CA GLU A 171 -8.93 -14.94 -9.56
C GLU A 171 -8.84 -13.79 -10.58
N LEU A 172 -7.76 -13.73 -11.36
CA LEU A 172 -7.59 -12.76 -12.42
C LEU A 172 -8.69 -12.89 -13.48
N PHE A 173 -8.97 -14.11 -13.93
CA PHE A 173 -9.86 -14.36 -15.05
C PHE A 173 -11.35 -14.53 -14.66
N VAL A 174 -11.63 -14.90 -13.41
CA VAL A 174 -13.01 -15.07 -12.89
C VAL A 174 -13.54 -13.78 -12.25
N SER A 175 -12.73 -12.73 -12.12
CA SER A 175 -13.10 -11.51 -11.38
C SER A 175 -14.35 -10.81 -11.96
N PRO A 176 -15.34 -10.44 -11.09
CA PRO A 176 -16.60 -9.81 -11.52
C PRO A 176 -16.46 -8.31 -11.88
N ILE A 177 -15.27 -7.81 -12.15
CA ILE A 177 -14.99 -6.38 -12.46
C ILE A 177 -15.82 -5.85 -13.64
N ARG A 178 -16.48 -6.75 -14.39
CA ARG A 178 -17.10 -6.48 -15.70
C ARG A 178 -18.60 -6.18 -15.68
N ALA A 179 -19.30 -6.39 -14.57
CA ALA A 179 -20.75 -6.66 -14.66
C ALA A 179 -21.64 -5.43 -14.88
N ASN A 180 -21.19 -4.19 -14.66
CA ASN A 180 -22.10 -3.03 -14.63
C ASN A 180 -21.57 -1.73 -15.24
N LEU A 181 -20.47 -1.74 -16.01
CA LEU A 181 -19.92 -0.53 -16.62
C LEU A 181 -20.39 -0.38 -18.08
N SER A 182 -20.77 0.84 -18.47
CA SER A 182 -21.01 1.21 -19.87
C SER A 182 -19.72 1.09 -20.69
N LEU A 183 -19.84 0.99 -22.02
CA LEU A 183 -18.68 0.91 -22.93
C LEU A 183 -17.73 2.10 -22.72
N ALA A 184 -18.27 3.31 -22.57
CA ALA A 184 -17.48 4.52 -22.34
C ALA A 184 -16.71 4.49 -21.01
N GLU A 185 -17.30 3.91 -19.95
CA GLU A 185 -16.62 3.74 -18.66
C GLU A 185 -15.52 2.68 -18.73
N GLN A 186 -15.76 1.59 -19.47
CA GLN A 186 -14.78 0.55 -19.72
C GLN A 186 -13.58 1.10 -20.54
N GLU A 187 -13.86 1.88 -21.58
CA GLU A 187 -12.84 2.55 -22.39
C GLU A 187 -11.98 3.48 -21.53
N ARG A 188 -12.59 4.30 -20.68
CA ARG A 188 -11.85 5.14 -19.74
C ARG A 188 -10.99 4.32 -18.79
N ALA A 189 -11.53 3.25 -18.21
CA ALA A 189 -10.80 2.39 -17.28
C ALA A 189 -9.60 1.72 -17.95
N ILE A 190 -9.73 1.29 -19.20
CA ILE A 190 -8.64 0.69 -19.98
C ILE A 190 -7.59 1.76 -20.32
N ASN A 191 -7.99 2.93 -20.80
CA ASN A 191 -7.04 4.01 -21.10
C ASN A 191 -6.27 4.44 -19.85
N ASP A 192 -6.95 4.59 -18.72
CA ASP A 192 -6.30 4.89 -17.43
C ASP A 192 -5.31 3.79 -17.01
N ALA A 193 -5.67 2.53 -17.22
CA ALA A 193 -4.80 1.39 -16.91
C ALA A 193 -3.57 1.37 -17.83
N VAL A 194 -3.77 1.53 -19.14
CA VAL A 194 -2.71 1.61 -20.15
C VAL A 194 -1.70 2.69 -19.81
N ILE A 195 -2.16 3.92 -19.54
CA ILE A 195 -1.30 5.05 -19.19
C ILE A 195 -0.53 4.79 -17.90
N LYS A 196 -1.19 4.22 -16.87
CA LYS A 196 -0.54 3.92 -15.58
C LYS A 196 0.51 2.83 -15.69
N ILE A 197 0.22 1.76 -16.44
CA ILE A 197 1.17 0.66 -16.66
C ILE A 197 2.38 1.19 -17.43
N LYS A 198 2.16 1.89 -18.54
CA LYS A 198 3.23 2.46 -19.35
C LYS A 198 4.10 3.43 -18.56
N LYS A 199 3.48 4.30 -17.76
CA LYS A 199 4.19 5.21 -16.87
C LYS A 199 5.05 4.46 -15.86
N SER A 200 4.51 3.44 -15.20
CA SER A 200 5.25 2.64 -14.22
C SER A 200 6.43 1.91 -14.86
N SER A 201 6.24 1.37 -16.07
CA SER A 201 7.29 0.75 -16.87
C SER A 201 8.42 1.74 -17.19
N LEU A 202 8.06 2.93 -17.67
CA LEU A 202 9.03 3.98 -18.00
C LEU A 202 9.79 4.48 -16.76
N ASP A 203 9.10 4.68 -15.64
CA ASP A 203 9.70 5.06 -14.36
C ASP A 203 10.68 3.97 -13.86
N TYR A 204 10.30 2.70 -14.00
CA TYR A 204 11.17 1.56 -13.67
C TYR A 204 12.40 1.52 -14.58
N ARG A 205 12.23 1.62 -15.89
CA ARG A 205 13.33 1.67 -16.89
C ARG A 205 14.26 2.85 -16.61
N ALA A 206 13.72 4.04 -16.30
CA ALA A 206 14.51 5.21 -15.94
C ALA A 206 15.37 4.99 -14.70
N SER A 207 14.84 4.29 -13.69
CA SER A 207 15.58 3.95 -12.46
C SER A 207 16.73 2.97 -12.68
N LYS A 208 16.70 2.21 -13.78
CA LYS A 208 17.71 1.20 -14.15
C LYS A 208 18.66 1.67 -15.26
N ALA A 209 18.31 2.74 -15.94
CA ALA A 209 19.10 3.26 -17.05
C ALA A 209 20.46 3.76 -16.56
N THR A 210 21.52 3.30 -17.20
CA THR A 210 22.91 3.70 -16.94
C THR A 210 23.47 4.58 -18.05
N ASP A 211 22.79 4.63 -19.20
CA ASP A 211 23.19 5.41 -20.36
C ASP A 211 22.29 6.64 -20.57
N ILE A 212 22.92 7.76 -20.96
CA ILE A 212 22.23 9.03 -21.22
C ILE A 212 21.27 8.91 -22.41
N GLN A 213 21.63 8.12 -23.42
CA GLN A 213 20.80 7.91 -24.61
C GLN A 213 19.48 7.22 -24.25
N ASP A 214 19.55 6.20 -23.39
CA ASP A 214 18.38 5.47 -22.88
C ASP A 214 17.46 6.41 -22.08
N LEU A 215 18.04 7.24 -21.20
CA LEU A 215 17.27 8.23 -20.44
C LEU A 215 16.55 9.24 -21.36
N GLN A 216 17.22 9.72 -22.41
CA GLN A 216 16.61 10.63 -23.38
C GLN A 216 15.44 9.98 -24.13
N ASN A 217 15.56 8.70 -24.48
CA ASN A 217 14.49 7.95 -25.14
C ASN A 217 13.30 7.76 -24.20
N ILE A 218 13.55 7.40 -22.93
CA ILE A 218 12.52 7.27 -21.91
C ILE A 218 11.77 8.59 -21.69
N ILE A 219 12.48 9.72 -21.60
CA ILE A 219 11.87 11.05 -21.47
C ILE A 219 10.97 11.37 -22.66
N LYS A 220 11.40 11.02 -23.88
CA LYS A 220 10.56 11.20 -25.09
C LYS A 220 9.29 10.35 -25.01
N GLU A 221 9.40 9.09 -24.61
CA GLU A 221 8.25 8.20 -24.41
C GLU A 221 7.33 8.74 -23.32
N GLN A 222 7.85 9.22 -22.18
CA GLN A 222 7.05 9.85 -21.12
C GLN A 222 6.26 11.07 -21.59
N ASN A 223 6.86 11.91 -22.43
CA ASN A 223 6.19 13.09 -23.02
C ASN A 223 5.06 12.70 -24.00
N GLN A 224 5.10 11.48 -24.54
CA GLN A 224 4.07 10.98 -25.44
C GLN A 224 2.91 10.28 -24.71
N LEU A 225 3.04 9.98 -23.42
CA LEU A 225 2.00 9.27 -22.64
C LEU A 225 0.63 9.95 -22.69
N GLN A 226 0.59 11.29 -22.67
CA GLN A 226 -0.66 12.06 -22.73
C GLN A 226 -1.39 11.96 -24.08
N LYS A 227 -0.70 11.50 -25.12
CA LYS A 227 -1.28 11.32 -26.46
C LYS A 227 -1.82 9.91 -26.70
N ILE A 228 -1.57 9.01 -25.74
CA ILE A 228 -2.06 7.63 -25.82
C ILE A 228 -3.56 7.63 -25.58
N HIS A 229 -4.29 7.17 -26.59
CA HIS A 229 -5.73 6.92 -26.47
C HIS A 229 -6.11 5.69 -27.28
N VAL A 230 -6.74 4.74 -26.65
CA VAL A 230 -7.26 3.51 -27.25
C VAL A 230 -8.76 3.64 -27.34
N THR A 231 -9.31 3.63 -28.55
CA THR A 231 -10.78 3.65 -28.78
C THR A 231 -11.30 2.23 -28.87
N LEU A 232 -12.29 1.91 -28.04
CA LEU A 232 -12.92 0.60 -27.96
C LEU A 232 -14.30 0.64 -28.62
N ASP A 233 -14.37 0.31 -29.88
CA ASP A 233 -15.58 0.17 -30.70
C ASP A 233 -15.86 -1.29 -31.03
#